data_49fb3ccb7d85535e3614aff4d95b9502
#
_entry.id   49fb3ccb7d85535e3614aff4d95b9502
#
_cell.length_a   1.000
_cell.length_b   1.000
_cell.length_c   1.000
_cell.angle_alpha   90.00
_cell.angle_beta   90.00
_cell.angle_gamma   90.00
#
_symmetry.space_group_name_H-M   'P 1'
#
loop_
_entity.id
_entity.type
_entity.pdbx_description
1 polymer ?
#
loop_
_entity_poly.entity_id
_entity_poly.type
_entity_poly.pdbx_seq_one_letter_code
_entity_poly.pdbx_strand_id
1 'polypeptide(L)'
;MLQAVVVGGGPAGLMAAQALADAGIAVDLFDGMPSVGRKFLLAGKGGLNLTHSEPIEPFLGRYGAAREHIAPWLREFGPDALGEWAKGLGVDTFVGSSGRVFPIDLKAAPLLRAWLHRLRGAGVTFHMRHRWRGWAPASEGAHALRFTAPQG
;
A
#
# COMPACT_ATOMS: atom_id res chain seq x y z
N MET A 1 12.23 8.75 -19.77
CA MET A 1 11.17 7.99 -19.09
C MET A 1 11.17 8.44 -17.62
N LEU A 2 10.02 8.79 -17.06
CA LEU A 2 9.95 9.18 -15.64
C LEU A 2 10.18 7.92 -14.79
N GLN A 3 10.95 8.10 -13.70
CA GLN A 3 11.27 7.03 -12.75
C GLN A 3 11.01 7.52 -11.33
N ALA A 4 10.47 6.66 -10.48
CA ALA A 4 10.21 6.94 -9.08
C ALA A 4 10.81 5.86 -8.17
N VAL A 5 11.24 6.28 -7.00
CA VAL A 5 11.69 5.39 -5.93
C VAL A 5 10.68 5.43 -4.79
N VAL A 6 10.22 4.27 -4.36
CA VAL A 6 9.37 4.10 -3.19
C VAL A 6 10.17 3.44 -2.08
N VAL A 7 10.22 4.06 -0.90
CA VAL A 7 10.94 3.52 0.27
C VAL A 7 9.93 2.99 1.28
N GLY A 8 9.97 1.68 1.48
CA GLY A 8 9.08 0.95 2.39
C GLY A 8 7.96 0.18 1.66
N GLY A 9 7.98 -1.14 1.79
CA GLY A 9 7.02 -2.08 1.19
C GLY A 9 5.82 -2.41 2.10
N GLY A 10 5.38 -1.47 2.93
CA GLY A 10 4.11 -1.58 3.65
C GLY A 10 2.91 -1.21 2.77
N PRO A 11 1.66 -1.25 3.29
CA PRO A 11 0.46 -0.95 2.50
C PRO A 11 0.52 0.41 1.78
N ALA A 12 1.00 1.44 2.47
CA ALA A 12 1.13 2.78 1.89
C ALA A 12 2.13 2.81 0.72
N GLY A 13 3.31 2.19 0.89
CA GLY A 13 4.31 2.14 -0.18
C GLY A 13 3.87 1.28 -1.37
N LEU A 14 3.20 0.15 -1.12
CA LEU A 14 2.64 -0.69 -2.18
C LEU A 14 1.56 0.07 -2.97
N MET A 15 0.70 0.85 -2.29
CA MET A 15 -0.33 1.65 -2.95
C MET A 15 0.28 2.82 -3.74
N ALA A 16 1.30 3.48 -3.19
CA ALA A 16 2.06 4.51 -3.92
C ALA A 16 2.72 3.93 -5.18
N ALA A 17 3.34 2.75 -5.07
CA ALA A 17 3.94 2.06 -6.21
C ALA A 17 2.89 1.71 -7.28
N GLN A 18 1.69 1.28 -6.86
CA GLN A 18 0.59 1.01 -7.79
C GLN A 18 0.16 2.29 -8.52
N ALA A 19 -0.14 3.36 -7.79
CA ALA A 19 -0.60 4.62 -8.38
C ALA A 19 0.42 5.19 -9.38
N LEU A 20 1.71 5.09 -9.07
CA LEU A 20 2.78 5.52 -9.97
C LEU A 20 2.88 4.64 -11.21
N ALA A 21 2.82 3.31 -11.05
CA ALA A 21 2.88 2.37 -12.16
C ALA A 21 1.65 2.50 -13.07
N ASP A 22 0.45 2.68 -12.51
CA ASP A 22 -0.79 2.92 -13.26
C ASP A 22 -0.73 4.24 -14.06
N ALA A 23 0.07 5.22 -13.60
CA ALA A 23 0.39 6.44 -14.34
C ALA A 23 1.53 6.30 -15.36
N GLY A 24 2.02 5.09 -15.60
CA GLY A 24 3.10 4.82 -16.57
C GLY A 24 4.50 5.23 -16.10
N ILE A 25 4.70 5.41 -14.80
CA ILE A 25 5.99 5.74 -14.21
C ILE A 25 6.72 4.45 -13.83
N ALA A 26 7.99 4.30 -14.22
CA ALA A 26 8.83 3.19 -13.77
C ALA A 26 9.08 3.30 -12.26
N VAL A 27 8.88 2.21 -11.52
CA VAL A 27 8.96 2.23 -10.05
C VAL A 27 9.97 1.21 -9.54
N ASP A 28 10.92 1.69 -8.74
CA ASP A 28 11.79 0.88 -7.90
C ASP A 28 11.34 0.99 -6.43
N LEU A 29 10.90 -0.13 -5.84
CA LEU A 29 10.47 -0.20 -4.45
C LEU A 29 11.54 -0.88 -3.59
N PHE A 30 12.03 -0.15 -2.58
CA PHE A 30 13.06 -0.63 -1.66
C PHE A 30 12.47 -0.91 -0.27
N ASP A 31 12.82 -2.06 0.31
CA ASP A 31 12.46 -2.40 1.70
C ASP A 31 13.66 -3.01 2.44
N GLY A 32 13.87 -2.59 3.68
CA GLY A 32 14.92 -3.11 4.56
C GLY A 32 14.68 -4.55 5.04
N MET A 33 13.46 -5.06 4.88
CA MET A 33 13.06 -6.41 5.27
C MET A 33 13.20 -7.41 4.12
N PRO A 34 13.24 -8.72 4.39
CA PRO A 34 13.34 -9.74 3.34
C PRO A 34 12.06 -9.90 2.51
N SER A 35 10.94 -9.31 2.93
CA SER A 35 9.67 -9.33 2.20
C SER A 35 8.84 -8.10 2.51
N VAL A 36 8.01 -7.69 1.56
CA VAL A 36 7.04 -6.60 1.74
C VAL A 36 5.77 -7.07 2.45
N GLY A 37 4.93 -6.13 2.89
CA GLY A 37 3.60 -6.41 3.44
C GLY A 37 3.60 -7.10 4.80
N ARG A 38 4.68 -7.11 5.55
CA ARG A 38 4.79 -7.85 6.83
C ARG A 38 3.78 -7.40 7.87
N LYS A 39 3.64 -6.07 8.08
CA LYS A 39 2.62 -5.53 9.01
C LYS A 39 1.21 -5.78 8.52
N PHE A 40 0.97 -5.76 7.21
CA PHE A 40 -0.31 -6.13 6.60
C PHE A 40 -0.69 -7.58 6.91
N LEU A 41 0.25 -8.52 6.79
CA LEU A 41 0.04 -9.93 7.16
C LEU A 41 -0.21 -10.10 8.65
N LEU A 42 0.48 -9.34 9.51
CA LEU A 42 0.29 -9.38 10.96
C LEU A 42 -1.10 -8.86 11.36
N ALA A 43 -1.58 -7.81 10.72
CA ALA A 43 -2.91 -7.26 10.95
C ALA A 43 -4.03 -8.26 10.59
N GLY A 44 -3.76 -9.18 9.66
CA GLY A 44 -4.70 -10.21 9.24
C GLY A 44 -4.77 -11.46 10.14
N LYS A 45 -4.06 -11.53 11.27
CA LYS A 45 -4.04 -12.75 12.11
C LYS A 45 -5.40 -13.12 12.71
N GLY A 46 -6.23 -12.14 13.06
CA GLY A 46 -7.58 -12.36 13.61
C GLY A 46 -8.69 -12.11 12.59
N GLY A 47 -8.34 -11.99 11.32
CA GLY A 47 -9.23 -11.56 10.24
C GLY A 47 -8.83 -10.16 9.74
N LEU A 48 -8.57 -10.06 8.45
CA LEU A 48 -8.16 -8.79 7.83
C LEU A 48 -9.35 -7.85 7.70
N ASN A 49 -9.48 -6.89 8.60
CA ASN A 49 -10.44 -5.81 8.45
C ASN A 49 -9.90 -4.78 7.43
N LEU A 50 -10.55 -4.68 6.29
CA LEU A 50 -10.17 -3.74 5.23
C LEU A 50 -10.71 -2.33 5.52
N THR A 51 -12.00 -2.24 5.86
CA THR A 51 -12.70 -0.97 6.07
C THR A 51 -13.99 -1.17 6.85
N HIS A 52 -14.87 -0.19 6.81
CA HIS A 52 -16.20 -0.21 7.42
C HIS A 52 -17.25 0.18 6.39
N SER A 53 -18.44 -0.41 6.47
CA SER A 53 -19.54 -0.22 5.52
C SER A 53 -20.42 1.00 5.79
N GLU A 54 -20.08 1.81 6.79
CA GLU A 54 -20.85 3.03 7.08
C GLU A 54 -20.70 4.07 5.95
N PRO A 55 -21.69 4.96 5.79
CA PRO A 55 -21.59 6.07 4.84
C PRO A 55 -20.36 6.94 5.08
N ILE A 56 -19.87 7.62 4.02
CA ILE A 56 -18.62 8.38 4.06
C ILE A 56 -18.61 9.48 5.13
N GLU A 57 -19.72 10.17 5.38
CA GLU A 57 -19.75 11.27 6.34
C GLU A 57 -19.60 10.81 7.80
N PRO A 58 -20.33 9.79 8.31
CA PRO A 58 -20.01 9.17 9.60
C PRO A 58 -18.58 8.61 9.66
N PHE A 59 -18.08 7.98 8.58
CA PHE A 59 -16.73 7.44 8.52
C PHE A 59 -15.67 8.54 8.70
N LEU A 60 -15.83 9.68 8.02
CA LEU A 60 -14.96 10.84 8.19
C LEU A 60 -15.02 11.41 9.62
N GLY A 61 -16.16 11.32 10.28
CA GLY A 61 -16.31 11.74 11.69
C GLY A 61 -15.37 11.03 12.65
N ARG A 62 -14.94 9.80 12.34
CA ARG A 62 -14.00 9.02 13.18
C ARG A 62 -12.60 9.63 13.25
N TYR A 63 -12.25 10.51 12.33
CA TYR A 63 -10.95 11.18 12.29
C TYR A 63 -10.86 12.44 13.16
N GLY A 64 -11.97 12.85 13.79
CA GLY A 64 -11.99 13.99 14.71
C GLY A 64 -11.36 15.25 14.11
N ALA A 65 -10.36 15.82 14.76
CA ALA A 65 -9.67 17.03 14.31
C ALA A 65 -8.90 16.85 12.98
N ALA A 66 -8.56 15.62 12.59
CA ALA A 66 -7.87 15.34 11.32
C ALA A 66 -8.84 15.25 10.12
N ARG A 67 -10.16 15.34 10.35
CA ARG A 67 -11.20 15.17 9.33
C ARG A 67 -10.95 16.02 8.08
N GLU A 68 -10.68 17.30 8.24
CA GLU A 68 -10.50 18.24 7.11
C GLU A 68 -9.29 17.87 6.23
N HIS A 69 -8.23 17.35 6.83
CA HIS A 69 -7.04 16.89 6.11
C HIS A 69 -7.25 15.55 5.40
N ILE A 70 -8.01 14.65 6.00
CA ILE A 70 -8.20 13.28 5.50
C ILE A 70 -9.36 13.21 4.47
N ALA A 71 -10.37 14.07 4.60
CA ALA A 71 -11.56 14.02 3.77
C ALA A 71 -11.29 14.03 2.25
N PRO A 72 -10.41 14.87 1.70
CA PRO A 72 -10.11 14.84 0.27
C PRO A 72 -9.59 13.48 -0.21
N TRP A 73 -8.70 12.84 0.58
CA TRP A 73 -8.11 11.54 0.23
C TRP A 73 -9.14 10.40 0.31
N LEU A 74 -10.01 10.41 1.32
CA LEU A 74 -11.05 9.39 1.47
C LEU A 74 -12.21 9.56 0.49
N ARG A 75 -12.45 10.75 -0.03
CA ARG A 75 -13.39 10.96 -1.13
C ARG A 75 -12.85 10.44 -2.45
N GLU A 76 -11.53 10.50 -2.64
CA GLU A 76 -10.86 9.91 -3.80
C GLU A 76 -10.73 8.38 -3.69
N PHE A 77 -10.25 7.89 -2.55
CA PHE A 77 -10.06 6.47 -2.28
C PHE A 77 -10.61 6.10 -0.90
N GLY A 78 -11.93 5.99 -0.81
CA GLY A 78 -12.66 5.68 0.41
C GLY A 78 -13.01 4.21 0.57
N PRO A 79 -13.89 3.89 1.54
CA PRO A 79 -14.30 2.52 1.85
C PRO A 79 -14.80 1.72 0.66
N ASP A 80 -15.65 2.31 -0.18
CA ASP A 80 -16.23 1.63 -1.36
C ASP A 80 -15.15 1.38 -2.42
N ALA A 81 -14.31 2.38 -2.70
CA ALA A 81 -13.19 2.26 -3.63
C ALA A 81 -12.20 1.17 -3.20
N LEU A 82 -11.96 1.03 -1.89
CA LEU A 82 -11.12 -0.04 -1.35
C LEU A 82 -11.75 -1.42 -1.57
N GLY A 83 -13.07 -1.56 -1.42
CA GLY A 83 -13.80 -2.78 -1.73
C GLY A 83 -13.69 -3.17 -3.21
N GLU A 84 -13.92 -2.21 -4.11
CA GLU A 84 -13.78 -2.44 -5.56
C GLU A 84 -12.33 -2.75 -5.97
N TRP A 85 -11.35 -2.13 -5.33
CA TRP A 85 -9.94 -2.44 -5.53
C TRP A 85 -9.62 -3.89 -5.14
N ALA A 86 -10.10 -4.37 -3.99
CA ALA A 86 -9.93 -5.76 -3.56
C ALA A 86 -10.59 -6.75 -4.53
N LYS A 87 -11.82 -6.45 -4.96
CA LYS A 87 -12.55 -7.22 -5.98
C LYS A 87 -11.78 -7.26 -7.32
N GLY A 88 -11.21 -6.13 -7.73
CA GLY A 88 -10.34 -6.06 -8.90
C GLY A 88 -9.06 -6.91 -8.79
N LEU A 89 -8.65 -7.30 -7.58
CA LEU A 89 -7.59 -8.28 -7.30
C LEU A 89 -8.11 -9.73 -7.23
N GLY A 90 -9.41 -9.96 -7.50
CA GLY A 90 -10.04 -11.28 -7.38
C GLY A 90 -10.36 -11.68 -5.95
N VAL A 91 -10.47 -10.71 -5.04
CA VAL A 91 -10.79 -10.95 -3.62
C VAL A 91 -12.15 -10.34 -3.30
N ASP A 92 -13.16 -11.18 -3.18
CA ASP A 92 -14.48 -10.78 -2.74
C ASP A 92 -14.48 -10.45 -1.24
N THR A 93 -15.39 -9.56 -0.84
CA THR A 93 -15.51 -9.09 0.54
C THR A 93 -16.93 -9.30 1.06
N PHE A 94 -17.08 -9.32 2.38
CA PHE A 94 -18.36 -9.33 3.07
C PHE A 94 -18.37 -8.34 4.23
N VAL A 95 -19.57 -7.92 4.63
CA VAL A 95 -19.78 -7.05 5.80
C VAL A 95 -20.12 -7.94 7.00
N GLY A 96 -19.29 -7.85 8.03
CA GLY A 96 -19.54 -8.51 9.32
C GLY A 96 -20.63 -7.82 10.14
N SER A 97 -21.09 -8.46 11.19
CA SER A 97 -22.17 -7.94 12.07
C SER A 97 -21.86 -6.59 12.73
N SER A 98 -20.59 -6.25 12.84
CA SER A 98 -20.13 -4.93 13.36
C SER A 98 -20.03 -3.83 12.30
N GLY A 99 -20.42 -4.09 11.06
CA GLY A 99 -20.23 -3.19 9.92
C GLY A 99 -18.81 -3.19 9.34
N ARG A 100 -17.88 -3.95 9.89
CA ARG A 100 -16.53 -4.11 9.35
C ARG A 100 -16.56 -4.94 8.08
N VAL A 101 -15.71 -4.58 7.13
CA VAL A 101 -15.58 -5.25 5.83
C VAL A 101 -14.34 -6.13 5.82
N PHE A 102 -14.51 -7.40 5.46
CA PHE A 102 -13.46 -8.41 5.44
C PHE A 102 -13.41 -9.12 4.09
N PRO A 103 -12.24 -9.63 3.66
CA PRO A 103 -12.19 -10.66 2.63
C PRO A 103 -13.00 -11.89 3.04
N ILE A 104 -13.61 -12.59 2.09
CA ILE A 104 -14.47 -13.77 2.38
C ILE A 104 -13.71 -14.84 3.16
N ASP A 105 -12.43 -15.04 2.87
CA ASP A 105 -11.57 -16.01 3.57
C ASP A 105 -10.93 -15.45 4.87
N LEU A 106 -11.23 -14.19 5.22
CA LEU A 106 -10.67 -13.46 6.38
C LEU A 106 -9.15 -13.28 6.33
N LYS A 107 -8.45 -13.69 5.28
CA LYS A 107 -6.99 -13.78 5.23
C LYS A 107 -6.35 -12.62 4.47
N ALA A 108 -5.24 -12.11 4.99
CA ALA A 108 -4.44 -11.09 4.33
C ALA A 108 -3.57 -11.65 3.19
N ALA A 109 -3.10 -12.90 3.31
CA ALA A 109 -2.11 -13.46 2.40
C ALA A 109 -2.59 -13.60 0.95
N PRO A 110 -3.81 -14.06 0.64
CA PRO A 110 -4.29 -14.10 -0.74
C PRO A 110 -4.37 -12.72 -1.38
N LEU A 111 -4.89 -11.73 -0.67
CA LEU A 111 -4.97 -10.35 -1.14
C LEU A 111 -3.58 -9.77 -1.42
N LEU A 112 -2.63 -9.94 -0.49
CA LEU A 112 -1.27 -9.47 -0.69
C LEU A 112 -0.59 -10.15 -1.90
N ARG A 113 -0.75 -11.46 -2.08
CA ARG A 113 -0.18 -12.19 -3.23
C ARG A 113 -0.73 -11.66 -4.56
N ALA A 114 -2.04 -11.47 -4.66
CA ALA A 114 -2.68 -10.93 -5.85
C ALA A 114 -2.18 -9.51 -6.16
N TRP A 115 -2.06 -8.69 -5.11
CA TRP A 115 -1.54 -7.33 -5.24
C TRP A 115 -0.10 -7.30 -5.74
N LEU A 116 0.79 -8.10 -5.13
CA LEU A 116 2.19 -8.19 -5.56
C LEU A 116 2.34 -8.75 -6.97
N HIS A 117 1.46 -9.68 -7.38
CA HIS A 117 1.42 -10.17 -8.75
C HIS A 117 1.08 -9.04 -9.73
N ARG A 118 0.04 -8.25 -9.43
CA ARG A 118 -0.35 -7.07 -10.22
C ARG A 118 0.80 -6.07 -10.33
N LEU A 119 1.44 -5.70 -9.22
CA LEU A 119 2.54 -4.74 -9.21
C LEU A 119 3.73 -5.20 -10.06
N ARG A 120 4.12 -6.48 -9.98
CA ARG A 120 5.17 -7.05 -10.83
C ARG A 120 4.77 -7.04 -12.30
N GLY A 121 3.52 -7.38 -12.61
CA GLY A 121 2.97 -7.30 -13.97
C GLY A 121 2.96 -5.88 -14.53
N ALA A 122 2.81 -4.88 -13.67
CA ALA A 122 2.90 -3.45 -14.01
C ALA A 122 4.35 -2.92 -14.08
N GLY A 123 5.36 -3.79 -13.90
CA GLY A 123 6.76 -3.42 -14.03
C GLY A 123 7.41 -2.83 -12.76
N VAL A 124 6.76 -2.93 -11.59
CA VAL A 124 7.39 -2.51 -10.33
C VAL A 124 8.52 -3.47 -9.97
N THR A 125 9.72 -2.93 -9.78
CA THR A 125 10.90 -3.67 -9.36
C THR A 125 11.06 -3.60 -7.84
N PHE A 126 11.25 -4.77 -7.21
CA PHE A 126 11.34 -4.88 -5.75
C PHE A 126 12.78 -5.17 -5.32
N HIS A 127 13.32 -4.31 -4.45
CA HIS A 127 14.65 -4.41 -3.86
C HIS A 127 14.55 -4.69 -2.36
N MET A 128 14.57 -5.98 -2.01
CA MET A 128 14.46 -6.41 -0.60
C MET A 128 15.80 -6.37 0.12
N ARG A 129 15.77 -6.23 1.44
CA ARG A 129 16.95 -6.11 2.30
C ARG A 129 17.80 -4.86 2.02
N HIS A 130 17.21 -3.86 1.39
CA HIS A 130 17.81 -2.55 1.13
C HIS A 130 17.29 -1.54 2.15
N ARG A 131 18.06 -1.27 3.17
CA ARG A 131 17.69 -0.31 4.23
C ARG A 131 18.09 1.09 3.84
N TRP A 132 17.13 1.99 3.72
CA TRP A 132 17.39 3.40 3.48
C TRP A 132 18.19 4.03 4.62
N ARG A 133 19.20 4.84 4.28
CA ARG A 133 20.14 5.51 5.18
C ARG A 133 20.14 7.03 5.06
N GLY A 134 19.17 7.57 4.35
CA GLY A 134 19.06 9.00 4.09
C GLY A 134 19.56 9.39 2.70
N TRP A 135 19.75 10.67 2.53
CA TRP A 135 20.23 11.27 1.28
C TRP A 135 21.76 11.19 1.18
N ALA A 136 22.27 10.95 -0.01
CA ALA A 136 23.68 11.15 -0.30
C ALA A 136 23.97 12.66 -0.40
N PRO A 137 25.22 13.11 -0.10
CA PRO A 137 25.64 14.46 -0.44
C PRO A 137 25.39 14.71 -1.91
N ALA A 138 24.66 15.79 -2.23
CA ALA A 138 24.36 16.14 -3.61
C ALA A 138 25.64 16.65 -4.32
N SER A 139 26.01 16.02 -5.41
CA SER A 139 26.72 16.72 -6.48
C SER A 139 25.67 17.53 -7.25
N GLU A 140 26.00 18.75 -7.67
CA GLU A 140 25.09 19.73 -8.25
C GLU A 140 23.83 19.18 -8.93
N GLY A 141 22.65 19.42 -8.31
CA GLY A 141 21.33 19.16 -8.91
C GLY A 141 20.77 17.74 -8.81
N ALA A 142 21.49 16.76 -8.28
CA ALA A 142 21.00 15.38 -8.17
C ALA A 142 20.80 14.97 -6.70
N HIS A 143 19.58 14.59 -6.33
CA HIS A 143 19.29 13.95 -5.06
C HIS A 143 19.48 12.43 -5.19
N ALA A 144 20.48 11.86 -4.49
CA ALA A 144 20.69 10.42 -4.46
C ALA A 144 20.28 9.83 -3.11
N LEU A 145 19.62 8.67 -3.15
CA LEU A 145 19.26 7.90 -1.96
C LEU A 145 20.38 6.93 -1.62
N ARG A 146 20.69 6.80 -0.34
CA ARG A 146 21.65 5.81 0.16
C ARG A 146 20.92 4.63 0.78
N PHE A 147 21.34 3.44 0.40
CA PHE A 147 20.85 2.18 0.97
C PHE A 147 22.01 1.35 1.50
N THR A 148 21.77 0.60 2.59
CA THR A 148 22.59 -0.56 2.94
C THR A 148 21.96 -1.76 2.25
N ALA A 149 22.72 -2.41 1.37
CA ALA A 149 22.31 -3.63 0.67
C ALA A 149 22.83 -4.88 1.40
N PRO A 150 22.29 -6.08 1.10
CA PRO A 150 22.92 -7.33 1.49
C PRO A 150 24.36 -7.35 0.94
N GLN A 151 25.31 -7.77 1.77
CA GLN A 151 26.65 -8.08 1.24
C GLN A 151 26.50 -9.35 0.41
N GLY A 152 26.77 -9.24 -0.89
CA GLY A 152 26.91 -10.35 -1.83
C GLY A 152 28.30 -10.96 -1.72
#